data_61643d1bcd3759fc40a732e70c1dc206
#
_entry.id   61643d1bcd3759fc40a732e70c1dc206
#
_cell.length_a   1.000
_cell.length_b   1.000
_cell.length_c   1.000
_cell.angle_alpha   90.00
_cell.angle_beta   90.00
_cell.angle_gamma   90.00
#
_symmetry.space_group_name_H-M   'P 1'
#
loop_
_entity.id
_entity.type
_entity.pdbx_description
1 polymer ?
#
loop_
_entity_poly.entity_id
_entity_poly.type
_entity_poly.pdbx_seq_one_letter_code
_entity_poly.pdbx_strand_id
1 'polypeptide(L)'
;IEVGSEEERPTILLVDDNKEMVDYLKDNFRQNYVTLTAGNGEEALAIMKEHRVDIVLSDVMMPGIDGIKLCQLIKRNLQTCHIPVLLLSAKGSVDAQTEGIQAGADDYIAKPFSIHLLKGKIANQLKARQRLKHYYSNTIDIDTAKMTSNNLDEEFMSKAIQVVEENISNEDFTSDELASQLCMSRSSLYLKTVSYTHLRAHETEADL
;
A
#
# COMPACT_ATOMS: atom_id res chain seq x y z
N ILE A 1 25.45 15.35 -18.33
CA ILE A 1 24.42 16.02 -17.50
C ILE A 1 23.11 15.34 -17.90
N GLU A 2 22.79 14.24 -17.21
CA GLU A 2 21.50 13.56 -17.35
C GLU A 2 20.43 14.44 -16.71
N VAL A 3 19.46 14.83 -17.51
CA VAL A 3 18.23 15.47 -17.06
C VAL A 3 17.46 14.40 -16.30
N GLY A 4 17.56 14.44 -14.97
CA GLY A 4 16.77 13.59 -14.09
C GLY A 4 15.29 13.79 -14.39
N SER A 5 14.55 12.68 -14.60
CA SER A 5 13.10 12.65 -14.59
C SER A 5 12.60 13.46 -13.40
N GLU A 6 11.66 14.37 -13.62
CA GLU A 6 10.92 15.05 -12.55
C GLU A 6 10.26 13.93 -11.71
N GLU A 7 10.90 13.55 -10.61
CA GLU A 7 10.29 12.66 -9.64
C GLU A 7 9.05 13.38 -9.13
N GLU A 8 7.88 12.88 -9.49
CA GLU A 8 6.61 13.38 -8.97
C GLU A 8 6.66 13.40 -7.44
N ARG A 9 6.52 14.59 -6.86
CA ARG A 9 6.53 14.77 -5.41
C ARG A 9 5.44 13.90 -4.79
N PRO A 10 5.73 13.12 -3.73
CA PRO A 10 4.72 12.29 -3.09
C PRO A 10 3.55 13.14 -2.58
N THR A 11 2.34 12.57 -2.62
CA THR A 11 1.12 13.23 -2.20
C THR A 11 0.74 12.81 -0.77
N ILE A 12 0.60 13.79 0.12
CA ILE A 12 0.13 13.62 1.49
C ILE A 12 -1.33 14.09 1.58
N LEU A 13 -2.20 13.25 2.12
CA LEU A 13 -3.56 13.64 2.53
C LEU A 13 -3.55 13.99 4.01
N LEU A 14 -3.87 15.25 4.33
CA LEU A 14 -3.99 15.80 5.68
C LEU A 14 -5.46 15.81 6.07
N VAL A 15 -5.80 15.11 7.15
CA VAL A 15 -7.19 14.97 7.61
C VAL A 15 -7.29 15.44 9.06
N ASP A 16 -7.92 16.58 9.28
CA ASP A 16 -8.13 17.18 10.61
C ASP A 16 -9.29 18.18 10.50
N ASP A 17 -10.21 18.20 11.45
CA ASP A 17 -11.32 19.17 11.49
C ASP A 17 -10.87 20.57 11.92
N ASN A 18 -9.68 20.67 12.49
CA ASN A 18 -9.05 21.93 12.88
C ASN A 18 -8.28 22.55 11.70
N LYS A 19 -8.86 23.58 11.08
CA LYS A 19 -8.23 24.30 9.94
C LYS A 19 -6.86 24.87 10.26
N GLU A 20 -6.63 25.38 11.47
CA GLU A 20 -5.33 25.94 11.86
C GLU A 20 -4.24 24.86 11.84
N MET A 21 -4.58 23.64 12.30
CA MET A 21 -3.67 22.49 12.25
C MET A 21 -3.39 22.06 10.81
N VAL A 22 -4.43 21.99 9.97
CA VAL A 22 -4.29 21.66 8.54
C VAL A 22 -3.38 22.68 7.85
N ASP A 23 -3.62 23.97 8.05
CA ASP A 23 -2.82 25.05 7.43
C ASP A 23 -1.36 25.00 7.92
N TYR A 24 -1.14 24.77 9.22
CA TYR A 24 0.19 24.60 9.79
C TYR A 24 0.94 23.41 9.16
N LEU A 25 0.30 22.26 9.02
CA LEU A 25 0.89 21.08 8.39
C LEU A 25 1.16 21.32 6.92
N LYS A 26 0.21 21.90 6.18
CA LYS A 26 0.32 22.23 4.77
C LYS A 26 1.52 23.13 4.49
N ASP A 27 1.70 24.20 5.28
CA ASP A 27 2.83 25.12 5.15
C ASP A 27 4.19 24.43 5.37
N ASN A 28 4.22 23.48 6.29
CA ASN A 28 5.44 22.73 6.58
C ASN A 28 5.77 21.64 5.54
N PHE A 29 4.77 21.14 4.80
CA PHE A 29 4.96 20.04 3.85
C PHE A 29 5.00 20.47 2.38
N ARG A 30 4.43 21.61 2.01
CA ARG A 30 4.28 22.09 0.61
C ARG A 30 5.58 22.14 -0.21
N GLN A 31 6.75 22.26 0.43
CA GLN A 31 8.02 22.31 -0.29
C GLN A 31 8.41 20.96 -0.89
N ASN A 32 8.12 19.87 -0.16
CA ASN A 32 8.60 18.53 -0.50
C ASN A 32 7.48 17.59 -0.99
N TYR A 33 6.22 17.97 -0.76
CA TYR A 33 5.07 17.11 -1.00
C TYR A 33 3.94 17.88 -1.68
N VAL A 34 3.12 17.18 -2.46
CA VAL A 34 1.79 17.64 -2.84
C VAL A 34 0.87 17.40 -1.64
N THR A 35 0.14 18.42 -1.21
CA THR A 35 -0.73 18.33 -0.04
C THR A 35 -2.21 18.41 -0.45
N LEU A 36 -2.99 17.37 -0.13
CA LEU A 36 -4.44 17.36 -0.18
C LEU A 36 -4.98 17.48 1.24
N THR A 37 -6.15 18.06 1.41
CA THR A 37 -6.73 18.32 2.74
C THR A 37 -8.18 17.89 2.81
N ALA A 38 -8.59 17.31 3.94
CA ALA A 38 -9.96 16.93 4.26
C ALA A 38 -10.30 17.32 5.71
N GLY A 39 -11.52 17.73 5.97
CA GLY A 39 -11.99 18.10 7.29
C GLY A 39 -12.60 16.94 8.09
N ASN A 40 -12.77 15.78 7.48
CA ASN A 40 -13.33 14.57 8.09
C ASN A 40 -13.00 13.33 7.27
N GLY A 41 -13.36 12.14 7.80
CA GLY A 41 -13.06 10.88 7.12
C GLY A 41 -13.84 10.65 5.83
N GLU A 42 -15.07 11.16 5.71
CA GLU A 42 -15.87 11.05 4.50
C GLU A 42 -15.25 11.80 3.32
N GLU A 43 -14.81 13.04 3.56
CA GLU A 43 -14.08 13.85 2.57
C GLU A 43 -12.76 13.18 2.18
N ALA A 44 -12.04 12.63 3.17
CA ALA A 44 -10.79 11.92 2.93
C ALA A 44 -10.98 10.73 1.97
N LEU A 45 -12.01 9.91 2.19
CA LEU A 45 -12.34 8.78 1.33
C LEU A 45 -12.78 9.22 -0.08
N ALA A 46 -13.49 10.35 -0.20
CA ALA A 46 -13.87 10.91 -1.50
C ALA A 46 -12.62 11.36 -2.30
N ILE A 47 -11.70 12.07 -1.64
CA ILE A 47 -10.44 12.53 -2.25
C ILE A 47 -9.60 11.33 -2.70
N MET A 48 -9.52 10.26 -1.91
CA MET A 48 -8.74 9.06 -2.25
C MET A 48 -9.29 8.28 -3.45
N LYS A 49 -10.56 8.48 -3.83
CA LYS A 49 -11.14 7.91 -5.06
C LYS A 49 -10.74 8.66 -6.32
N GLU A 50 -10.50 9.97 -6.20
CA GLU A 50 -10.25 10.86 -7.33
C GLU A 50 -8.75 11.17 -7.52
N HIS A 51 -7.98 11.05 -6.44
CA HIS A 51 -6.57 11.43 -6.41
C HIS A 51 -5.69 10.32 -5.88
N ARG A 52 -4.52 10.18 -6.47
CA ARG A 52 -3.48 9.30 -5.94
C ARG A 52 -2.93 9.89 -4.64
N VAL A 53 -2.97 9.10 -3.57
CA VAL A 53 -2.44 9.43 -2.25
C VAL A 53 -1.30 8.46 -1.92
N ASP A 54 -0.16 8.98 -1.47
CA ASP A 54 0.99 8.16 -1.08
C ASP A 54 1.08 7.92 0.41
N ILE A 55 0.50 8.81 1.23
CA ILE A 55 0.44 8.70 2.69
C ILE A 55 -0.74 9.51 3.25
N VAL A 56 -1.39 9.01 4.28
CA VAL A 56 -2.45 9.71 5.01
C VAL A 56 -1.94 10.10 6.40
N LEU A 57 -2.18 11.34 6.80
CA LEU A 57 -1.95 11.87 8.12
C LEU A 57 -3.30 12.34 8.67
N SER A 58 -3.85 11.64 9.65
CA SER A 58 -5.21 11.88 10.15
C SER A 58 -5.23 12.17 11.64
N ASP A 59 -5.98 13.18 12.03
CA ASP A 59 -6.38 13.29 13.44
C ASP A 59 -7.25 12.08 13.82
N VAL A 60 -7.17 11.67 15.08
CA VAL A 60 -8.00 10.60 15.63
C VAL A 60 -9.41 11.13 15.93
N MET A 61 -9.50 12.31 16.50
CA MET A 61 -10.77 12.88 17.01
C MET A 61 -11.39 13.83 16.00
N MET A 62 -12.27 13.30 15.15
CA MET A 62 -12.99 14.09 14.16
C MET A 62 -14.49 13.75 14.16
N PRO A 63 -15.39 14.68 13.78
CA PRO A 63 -16.81 14.38 13.64
C PRO A 63 -17.07 13.43 12.46
N GLY A 64 -18.13 12.62 12.56
CA GLY A 64 -18.49 11.64 11.54
C GLY A 64 -17.59 10.41 11.57
N ILE A 65 -16.89 10.12 10.47
CA ILE A 65 -15.85 9.09 10.42
C ILE A 65 -14.59 9.63 11.08
N ASP A 66 -14.27 9.12 12.26
CA ASP A 66 -13.04 9.42 12.99
C ASP A 66 -11.79 8.80 12.34
N GLY A 67 -10.60 9.20 12.81
CA GLY A 67 -9.33 8.74 12.22
C GLY A 67 -9.09 7.23 12.36
N ILE A 68 -9.56 6.60 13.43
CA ILE A 68 -9.42 5.15 13.63
C ILE A 68 -10.30 4.41 12.62
N LYS A 69 -11.55 4.85 12.48
CA LYS A 69 -12.48 4.28 11.51
C LYS A 69 -12.02 4.50 10.08
N LEU A 70 -11.52 5.69 9.77
CA LEU A 70 -10.90 6.01 8.48
C LEU A 70 -9.74 5.04 8.18
N CYS A 71 -8.83 4.84 9.14
CA CYS A 71 -7.73 3.90 9.01
C CYS A 71 -8.22 2.48 8.70
N GLN A 72 -9.21 1.98 9.44
CA GLN A 72 -9.80 0.66 9.20
C GLN A 72 -10.37 0.53 7.78
N LEU A 73 -11.08 1.56 7.28
CA LEU A 73 -11.66 1.56 5.94
C LEU A 73 -10.57 1.54 4.86
N ILE A 74 -9.52 2.34 5.02
CA ILE A 74 -8.36 2.36 4.11
C ILE A 74 -7.67 0.99 4.09
N LYS A 75 -7.41 0.39 5.26
CA LYS A 75 -6.68 -0.88 5.38
C LYS A 75 -7.47 -2.11 4.94
N ARG A 76 -8.81 -2.05 4.96
CA ARG A 76 -9.67 -3.14 4.47
C ARG A 76 -9.89 -3.13 2.95
N ASN A 77 -9.65 -2.03 2.29
CA ASN A 77 -9.82 -1.92 0.84
C ASN A 77 -8.52 -2.31 0.12
N LEU A 78 -8.57 -3.31 -0.75
CA LEU A 78 -7.41 -3.82 -1.51
C LEU A 78 -6.69 -2.74 -2.32
N GLN A 79 -7.42 -1.73 -2.82
CA GLN A 79 -6.84 -0.64 -3.60
C GLN A 79 -6.07 0.38 -2.75
N THR A 80 -6.36 0.47 -1.44
CA THR A 80 -5.79 1.48 -0.55
C THR A 80 -5.04 0.92 0.65
N CYS A 81 -5.13 -0.39 0.94
CA CYS A 81 -4.51 -1.04 2.12
C CYS A 81 -2.99 -0.82 2.20
N HIS A 82 -2.34 -0.65 1.05
CA HIS A 82 -0.90 -0.40 0.95
C HIS A 82 -0.49 1.05 1.29
N ILE A 83 -1.46 1.99 1.42
CA ILE A 83 -1.18 3.38 1.75
C ILE A 83 -0.93 3.50 3.25
N PRO A 84 0.24 4.01 3.68
CA PRO A 84 0.51 4.21 5.09
C PRO A 84 -0.41 5.27 5.70
N VAL A 85 -0.91 4.97 6.90
CA VAL A 85 -1.78 5.85 7.69
C VAL A 85 -1.10 6.16 9.02
N LEU A 86 -0.82 7.44 9.27
CA LEU A 86 -0.29 7.95 10.52
C LEU A 86 -1.41 8.65 11.28
N LEU A 87 -1.66 8.24 12.52
CA LEU A 87 -2.69 8.82 13.37
C LEU A 87 -2.07 9.87 14.31
N LEU A 88 -2.67 11.06 14.34
CA LEU A 88 -2.35 12.12 15.29
C LEU A 88 -3.38 12.12 16.42
N SER A 89 -2.98 12.16 17.68
CA SER A 89 -3.93 12.12 18.79
C SER A 89 -3.56 13.07 19.92
N ALA A 90 -4.54 13.74 20.48
CA ALA A 90 -4.41 14.57 21.66
C ALA A 90 -4.20 13.75 22.95
N LYS A 91 -4.48 12.44 22.95
CA LYS A 91 -4.35 11.56 24.11
C LYS A 91 -3.24 10.55 23.92
N GLY A 92 -2.21 10.65 24.76
CA GLY A 92 -1.24 9.59 24.99
C GLY A 92 -1.77 8.44 25.86
N SER A 93 -3.09 8.14 25.82
CA SER A 93 -3.61 7.00 26.57
C SER A 93 -3.20 5.72 25.84
N VAL A 94 -2.73 4.75 26.59
CA VAL A 94 -2.34 3.42 26.09
C VAL A 94 -3.49 2.78 25.31
N ASP A 95 -4.74 3.01 25.72
CA ASP A 95 -5.94 2.47 25.10
C ASP A 95 -6.14 3.01 23.67
N ALA A 96 -6.06 4.32 23.47
CA ALA A 96 -6.22 4.91 22.13
C ALA A 96 -5.06 4.54 21.19
N GLN A 97 -3.86 4.37 21.71
CA GLN A 97 -2.71 3.88 20.95
C GLN A 97 -2.92 2.40 20.55
N THR A 98 -3.44 1.58 21.45
CA THR A 98 -3.76 0.17 21.18
C THR A 98 -4.85 0.04 20.13
N GLU A 99 -5.92 0.85 20.21
CA GLU A 99 -6.99 0.88 19.22
C GLU A 99 -6.47 1.28 17.83
N GLY A 100 -5.59 2.30 17.77
CA GLY A 100 -4.95 2.72 16.51
C GLY A 100 -4.11 1.62 15.86
N ILE A 101 -3.32 0.90 16.66
CA ILE A 101 -2.52 -0.24 16.19
C ILE A 101 -3.43 -1.38 15.71
N GLN A 102 -4.50 -1.71 16.45
CA GLN A 102 -5.48 -2.72 16.05
C GLN A 102 -6.26 -2.34 14.78
N ALA A 103 -6.43 -1.04 14.53
CA ALA A 103 -7.00 -0.53 13.29
C ALA A 103 -6.07 -0.70 12.08
N GLY A 104 -4.81 -1.09 12.29
CA GLY A 104 -3.79 -1.26 11.25
C GLY A 104 -3.04 0.01 10.90
N ALA A 105 -3.03 1.02 11.77
CA ALA A 105 -2.22 2.23 11.57
C ALA A 105 -0.73 1.90 11.54
N ASP A 106 0.00 2.53 10.61
CA ASP A 106 1.44 2.31 10.45
C ASP A 106 2.26 3.08 11.47
N ASP A 107 1.70 4.16 12.03
CA ASP A 107 2.30 4.89 13.15
C ASP A 107 1.24 5.69 13.92
N TYR A 108 1.59 6.03 15.15
CA TYR A 108 0.75 6.81 16.06
C TYR A 108 1.60 7.91 16.71
N ILE A 109 1.11 9.16 16.67
CA ILE A 109 1.86 10.33 17.12
C ILE A 109 1.02 11.15 18.09
N ALA A 110 1.51 11.29 19.32
CA ALA A 110 0.82 12.09 20.32
C ALA A 110 1.01 13.59 20.05
N LYS A 111 -0.05 14.38 20.16
CA LYS A 111 -0.03 15.85 20.22
C LYS A 111 0.29 16.28 21.67
N PRO A 112 1.19 17.27 21.91
CA PRO A 112 1.93 18.05 20.93
C PRO A 112 3.15 17.29 20.38
N PHE A 113 3.41 17.45 19.07
CA PHE A 113 4.51 16.79 18.37
C PHE A 113 5.52 17.79 17.77
N SER A 114 6.75 17.33 17.56
CA SER A 114 7.74 18.07 16.80
C SER A 114 7.52 17.85 15.30
N ILE A 115 7.47 18.92 14.51
CA ILE A 115 7.37 18.85 13.06
C ILE A 115 8.55 18.09 12.43
N HIS A 116 9.75 18.18 13.03
CA HIS A 116 10.92 17.43 12.58
C HIS A 116 10.74 15.93 12.75
N LEU A 117 10.20 15.51 13.90
CA LEU A 117 9.87 14.11 14.16
C LEU A 117 8.84 13.59 13.17
N LEU A 118 7.78 14.37 12.92
CA LEU A 118 6.73 14.04 11.98
C LEU A 118 7.26 13.89 10.54
N LYS A 119 8.09 14.85 10.09
CA LYS A 119 8.78 14.77 8.78
C LYS A 119 9.65 13.51 8.68
N GLY A 120 10.39 13.17 9.71
CA GLY A 120 11.22 11.97 9.76
C GLY A 120 10.40 10.68 9.63
N LYS A 121 9.28 10.58 10.36
CA LYS A 121 8.38 9.43 10.31
C LYS A 121 7.74 9.26 8.91
N ILE A 122 7.21 10.34 8.32
CA ILE A 122 6.65 10.36 6.98
C ILE A 122 7.71 9.90 5.94
N ALA A 123 8.90 10.47 5.99
CA ALA A 123 9.98 10.11 5.06
C ALA A 123 10.38 8.63 5.18
N ASN A 124 10.39 8.08 6.41
CA ASN A 124 10.70 6.67 6.63
C ASN A 124 9.61 5.76 6.05
N GLN A 125 8.33 6.07 6.24
CA GLN A 125 7.22 5.29 5.69
C GLN A 125 7.24 5.30 4.15
N LEU A 126 7.44 6.47 3.54
CA LEU A 126 7.53 6.59 2.09
C LEU A 126 8.74 5.84 1.52
N LYS A 127 9.91 5.92 2.18
CA LYS A 127 11.11 5.17 1.77
C LYS A 127 10.92 3.65 1.90
N ALA A 128 10.28 3.17 2.97
CA ALA A 128 9.98 1.76 3.14
C ALA A 128 9.09 1.26 1.99
N ARG A 129 8.04 2.02 1.65
CA ARG A 129 7.15 1.72 0.53
C ARG A 129 7.89 1.72 -0.82
N GLN A 130 8.76 2.71 -1.08
CA GLN A 130 9.56 2.75 -2.30
C GLN A 130 10.50 1.55 -2.42
N ARG A 131 11.14 1.13 -1.31
CA ARG A 131 11.99 -0.06 -1.29
C ARG A 131 11.21 -1.33 -1.61
N LEU A 132 10.02 -1.51 -1.03
CA LEU A 132 9.14 -2.64 -1.33
C LEU A 132 8.71 -2.62 -2.81
N LYS A 133 8.26 -1.46 -3.32
CA LYS A 133 7.91 -1.32 -4.73
C LYS A 133 9.09 -1.65 -5.64
N HIS A 134 10.28 -1.15 -5.33
CA HIS A 134 11.50 -1.44 -6.10
C HIS A 134 11.90 -2.92 -6.00
N TYR A 135 11.82 -3.52 -4.82
CA TYR A 135 12.06 -4.95 -4.63
C TYR A 135 11.11 -5.78 -5.48
N TYR A 136 9.82 -5.52 -5.44
CA TYR A 136 8.84 -6.26 -6.22
C TYR A 136 8.89 -5.95 -7.72
N SER A 137 9.17 -4.72 -8.15
CA SER A 137 9.34 -4.40 -9.58
C SER A 137 10.63 -4.96 -10.19
N ASN A 138 11.69 -5.10 -9.39
CA ASN A 138 12.93 -5.73 -9.86
C ASN A 138 12.94 -7.24 -9.65
N THR A 139 12.03 -7.78 -8.80
CA THR A 139 11.88 -9.21 -8.55
C THR A 139 10.85 -9.83 -9.50
N ILE A 140 10.21 -9.02 -10.36
CA ILE A 140 9.42 -9.48 -11.51
C ILE A 140 10.33 -9.85 -12.72
N ASP A 141 11.62 -9.70 -12.66
CA ASP A 141 12.50 -10.72 -13.25
C ASP A 141 12.36 -11.99 -12.38
N ILE A 142 11.20 -12.63 -12.51
CA ILE A 142 10.97 -13.94 -11.94
C ILE A 142 11.98 -14.83 -12.66
N ASP A 143 13.06 -15.12 -11.99
CA ASP A 143 14.00 -16.15 -12.42
C ASP A 143 13.26 -17.48 -12.31
N THR A 144 12.42 -17.75 -13.32
CA THR A 144 11.59 -18.96 -13.43
C THR A 144 12.46 -20.21 -13.31
N ALA A 145 13.75 -20.11 -13.65
CA ALA A 145 14.72 -21.17 -13.49
C ALA A 145 14.99 -21.55 -12.01
N LYS A 146 14.81 -20.61 -11.07
CA LYS A 146 14.97 -20.89 -9.63
C LYS A 146 13.69 -21.39 -8.96
N MET A 147 12.53 -21.25 -9.63
CA MET A 147 11.23 -21.63 -9.06
C MET A 147 10.79 -23.06 -9.44
N THR A 148 11.45 -23.68 -10.39
CA THR A 148 10.98 -24.95 -10.96
C THR A 148 12.09 -25.98 -11.03
N SER A 149 11.77 -27.19 -10.61
CA SER A 149 12.66 -28.35 -10.73
C SER A 149 12.57 -29.06 -12.09
N ASN A 150 11.71 -28.56 -13.01
CA ASN A 150 11.48 -29.14 -14.33
C ASN A 150 11.28 -28.06 -15.42
N ASN A 151 11.89 -28.22 -16.60
CA ASN A 151 11.75 -27.34 -17.77
C ASN A 151 10.27 -27.06 -18.18
N LEU A 152 9.36 -28.01 -17.99
CA LEU A 152 7.94 -27.87 -18.31
C LEU A 152 7.20 -26.90 -17.37
N ASP A 153 7.64 -26.82 -16.14
CA ASP A 153 7.05 -25.93 -15.14
C ASP A 153 7.55 -24.49 -15.32
N GLU A 154 8.80 -24.33 -15.77
CA GLU A 154 9.37 -23.03 -16.13
C GLU A 154 8.64 -22.42 -17.35
N GLU A 155 8.37 -23.21 -18.38
CA GLU A 155 7.62 -22.77 -19.54
C GLU A 155 6.17 -22.39 -19.18
N PHE A 156 5.54 -23.18 -18.31
CA PHE A 156 4.20 -22.87 -17.81
C PHE A 156 4.17 -21.54 -17.03
N MET A 157 5.09 -21.33 -16.08
CA MET A 157 5.14 -20.11 -15.27
C MET A 157 5.43 -18.88 -16.13
N SER A 158 6.40 -18.96 -17.05
CA SER A 158 6.71 -17.87 -17.98
C SER A 158 5.50 -17.46 -18.80
N LYS A 159 4.77 -18.44 -19.35
CA LYS A 159 3.56 -18.19 -20.14
C LYS A 159 2.41 -17.65 -19.29
N ALA A 160 2.24 -18.15 -18.06
CA ALA A 160 1.21 -17.66 -17.15
C ALA A 160 1.43 -16.19 -16.77
N ILE A 161 2.69 -15.80 -16.48
CA ILE A 161 3.07 -14.43 -16.16
C ILE A 161 2.81 -13.53 -17.38
N GLN A 162 3.27 -13.92 -18.55
CA GLN A 162 3.06 -13.15 -19.78
C GLN A 162 1.56 -12.86 -20.02
N VAL A 163 0.70 -13.88 -19.91
CA VAL A 163 -0.75 -13.74 -20.08
C VAL A 163 -1.34 -12.78 -19.04
N VAL A 164 -0.90 -12.82 -17.79
CA VAL A 164 -1.37 -11.91 -16.74
C VAL A 164 -0.89 -10.49 -17.03
N GLU A 165 0.36 -10.28 -17.42
CA GLU A 165 0.92 -8.97 -17.75
C GLU A 165 0.20 -8.33 -18.94
N GLU A 166 -0.10 -9.10 -19.98
CA GLU A 166 -0.86 -8.62 -21.15
C GLU A 166 -2.30 -8.21 -20.81
N ASN A 167 -2.86 -8.76 -19.73
CA ASN A 167 -4.24 -8.51 -19.31
C ASN A 167 -4.37 -7.71 -18.00
N ILE A 168 -3.28 -7.19 -17.45
CA ILE A 168 -3.26 -6.50 -16.15
C ILE A 168 -4.18 -5.25 -16.10
N SER A 169 -4.46 -4.63 -17.24
CA SER A 169 -5.35 -3.48 -17.37
C SER A 169 -6.80 -3.87 -17.74
N ASN A 170 -7.10 -5.15 -17.90
CA ASN A 170 -8.42 -5.64 -18.27
C ASN A 170 -9.20 -6.02 -16.99
N GLU A 171 -10.15 -5.19 -16.58
CA GLU A 171 -10.98 -5.41 -15.39
C GLU A 171 -11.88 -6.65 -15.48
N ASP A 172 -12.20 -7.10 -16.69
CA ASP A 172 -13.03 -8.28 -16.95
C ASP A 172 -12.23 -9.59 -17.06
N PHE A 173 -10.88 -9.52 -16.93
CA PHE A 173 -10.03 -10.69 -17.06
C PHE A 173 -10.24 -11.67 -15.90
N THR A 174 -10.69 -12.89 -16.25
CA THR A 174 -11.07 -13.91 -15.28
C THR A 174 -10.09 -15.08 -15.22
N SER A 175 -10.18 -15.88 -14.14
CA SER A 175 -9.42 -17.14 -14.04
C SER A 175 -9.78 -18.18 -15.10
N ASP A 176 -10.99 -18.10 -15.67
CA ASP A 176 -11.43 -18.98 -16.76
C ASP A 176 -10.75 -18.57 -18.07
N GLU A 177 -10.60 -17.28 -18.33
CA GLU A 177 -9.85 -16.77 -19.49
C GLU A 177 -8.36 -17.07 -19.38
N LEU A 178 -7.77 -16.92 -18.20
CA LEU A 178 -6.38 -17.32 -17.93
C LEU A 178 -6.19 -18.82 -18.23
N ALA A 179 -7.07 -19.68 -17.71
CA ALA A 179 -7.01 -21.12 -17.97
C ALA A 179 -7.14 -21.44 -19.47
N SER A 180 -8.05 -20.76 -20.19
CA SER A 180 -8.25 -20.90 -21.62
C SER A 180 -7.01 -20.51 -22.42
N GLN A 181 -6.38 -19.38 -22.11
CA GLN A 181 -5.17 -18.91 -22.79
C GLN A 181 -3.94 -19.80 -22.51
N LEU A 182 -3.92 -20.45 -21.34
CA LEU A 182 -2.92 -21.46 -20.99
C LEU A 182 -3.24 -22.86 -21.53
N CYS A 183 -4.33 -23.01 -22.32
CA CYS A 183 -4.78 -24.28 -22.89
C CYS A 183 -5.03 -25.38 -21.84
N MET A 184 -5.59 -25.02 -20.68
CA MET A 184 -5.88 -25.95 -19.60
C MET A 184 -7.25 -25.72 -18.97
N SER A 185 -7.73 -26.72 -18.20
CA SER A 185 -8.96 -26.56 -17.44
C SER A 185 -8.71 -25.68 -16.19
N ARG A 186 -9.74 -25.00 -15.68
CA ARG A 186 -9.69 -24.24 -14.45
C ARG A 186 -9.21 -25.08 -13.25
N SER A 187 -9.65 -26.35 -13.18
CA SER A 187 -9.21 -27.27 -12.13
C SER A 187 -7.71 -27.59 -12.24
N SER A 188 -7.20 -27.77 -13.46
CA SER A 188 -5.76 -28.00 -13.69
C SER A 188 -4.93 -26.77 -13.35
N LEU A 189 -5.41 -25.57 -13.70
CA LEU A 189 -4.79 -24.31 -13.33
C LEU A 189 -4.70 -24.17 -11.78
N TYR A 190 -5.81 -24.44 -11.10
CA TYR A 190 -5.87 -24.38 -9.63
C TYR A 190 -4.89 -25.38 -8.99
N LEU A 191 -4.88 -26.63 -9.41
CA LEU A 191 -3.96 -27.65 -8.88
C LEU A 191 -2.49 -27.29 -9.12
N LYS A 192 -2.16 -26.76 -10.31
CA LYS A 192 -0.80 -26.27 -10.57
C LYS A 192 -0.42 -25.10 -9.70
N THR A 193 -1.25 -24.08 -9.57
CA THR A 193 -0.94 -22.90 -8.74
C THR A 193 -0.83 -23.24 -7.25
N VAL A 194 -1.65 -24.14 -6.73
CA VAL A 194 -1.58 -24.63 -5.34
C VAL A 194 -0.27 -25.39 -5.09
N SER A 195 0.19 -26.22 -6.04
CA SER A 195 1.46 -26.94 -5.89
C SER A 195 2.67 -26.02 -5.70
N TYR A 196 2.68 -24.86 -6.37
CA TYR A 196 3.76 -23.87 -6.23
C TYR A 196 3.69 -23.10 -4.89
N THR A 197 2.49 -22.84 -4.37
CA THR A 197 2.36 -22.17 -3.06
C THR A 197 2.78 -23.08 -1.92
N HIS A 198 2.56 -24.38 -2.02
CA HIS A 198 2.99 -25.35 -0.99
C HIS A 198 4.50 -25.61 -1.01
N LEU A 199 5.15 -25.65 -2.17
CA LEU A 199 6.60 -25.80 -2.26
C LEU A 199 7.35 -24.66 -1.55
N ARG A 200 6.83 -23.42 -1.67
CA ARG A 200 7.44 -22.25 -1.03
C ARG A 200 7.26 -22.23 0.50
N ALA A 201 6.17 -22.80 1.02
CA ALA A 201 5.97 -22.91 2.47
C ALA A 201 6.96 -23.87 3.15
N HIS A 202 7.42 -24.92 2.45
CA HIS A 202 8.39 -25.86 2.97
C HIS A 202 9.85 -25.36 2.89
N GLU A 203 10.19 -24.52 1.92
CA GLU A 203 11.55 -23.94 1.83
C GLU A 203 11.83 -22.92 2.94
N THR A 204 10.80 -22.18 3.40
CA THR A 204 10.94 -21.22 4.51
C THR A 204 11.03 -21.87 5.89
N GLU A 205 10.62 -23.12 6.07
CA GLU A 205 10.79 -23.88 7.31
C GLU A 205 12.15 -24.61 7.40
N ALA A 206 12.87 -24.76 6.30
CA ALA A 206 14.17 -25.43 6.27
C ALA A 206 15.37 -24.50 6.52
N ASP A 207 15.16 -23.18 6.49
CA ASP A 207 16.19 -22.14 6.70
C ASP A 207 16.11 -21.47 8.10
N LEU A 208 15.35 -22.05 9.06
CA LEU A 208 15.32 -21.66 10.48
C LEU A 208 15.91 -22.77 11.36
#